data_c010a1f72b90f2d0f11f899fdcd3ad3a
#
_entry.id   c010a1f72b90f2d0f11f899fdcd3ad3a
#
_cell.length_a   1.000
_cell.length_b   1.000
_cell.length_c   1.000
_cell.angle_alpha   90.00
_cell.angle_beta   90.00
_cell.angle_gamma   90.00
#
_symmetry.space_group_name_H-M   'P 1'
#
loop_
_entity.id
_entity.type
_entity.pdbx_description
1 polymer ?
#
loop_
_entity_poly.entity_id
_entity_poly.type
_entity_poly.pdbx_seq_one_letter_code
_entity_poly.pdbx_strand_id
1 'polypeptide(L)'
;MLKNLPLSKEVIDLLKNYGTILHYEKGYLLQDCNRFDEGVCILISGIVKMSVKHNDKKILLYHLDCSKPIIINYTNTPNMSSDVICSTVIKDTTILNIPNDLFLELTSTYIELRDFMITSFQFHYMNIINKTQEISNQTLEELLLSYIKTKSRLYKSTEIKIPLLEISEDLNFSREAISRGLKNLENNEKIIRKTRSIILLDN
;
A
#
# COMPACT_ATOMS: atom_id res chain seq x y z
N MET A 1 2.89 18.28 -9.70
CA MET A 1 3.06 16.90 -9.28
C MET A 1 3.70 16.79 -7.89
N LEU A 2 4.86 17.39 -7.62
CA LEU A 2 5.57 17.28 -6.32
C LEU A 2 5.18 18.35 -5.29
N LYS A 3 4.20 19.21 -5.58
CA LYS A 3 3.80 20.35 -4.69
C LYS A 3 3.24 19.94 -3.32
N ASN A 4 2.87 18.68 -3.17
CA ASN A 4 2.31 18.16 -1.91
C ASN A 4 3.36 17.51 -1.01
N LEU A 5 4.64 17.47 -1.43
CA LEU A 5 5.73 17.03 -0.56
C LEU A 5 5.92 18.04 0.56
N PRO A 6 6.07 17.64 1.82
CA PRO A 6 6.34 18.54 2.95
C PRO A 6 7.83 18.97 2.96
N LEU A 7 8.30 19.50 1.83
CA LEU A 7 9.69 19.84 1.58
C LEU A 7 9.75 21.25 0.98
N SER A 8 10.84 21.96 1.22
CA SER A 8 11.08 23.26 0.62
C SER A 8 11.19 23.18 -0.91
N LYS A 9 10.99 24.31 -1.58
CA LYS A 9 11.12 24.39 -3.02
C LYS A 9 12.51 23.98 -3.49
N GLU A 10 13.54 24.35 -2.73
CA GLU A 10 14.95 23.98 -3.03
C GLU A 10 15.13 22.46 -3.08
N VAL A 11 14.69 21.74 -2.04
CA VAL A 11 14.78 20.27 -1.98
C VAL A 11 13.93 19.63 -3.06
N ILE A 12 12.72 20.14 -3.31
CA ILE A 12 11.87 19.62 -4.40
C ILE A 12 12.56 19.78 -5.76
N ASP A 13 13.20 20.88 -6.02
CA ASP A 13 13.90 21.12 -7.29
C ASP A 13 15.15 20.24 -7.41
N LEU A 14 15.89 20.00 -6.32
CA LEU A 14 16.98 19.02 -6.29
C LEU A 14 16.46 17.61 -6.60
N LEU A 15 15.39 17.16 -5.94
CA LEU A 15 14.81 15.85 -6.18
C LEU A 15 14.32 15.67 -7.62
N LYS A 16 13.82 16.73 -8.26
CA LYS A 16 13.44 16.71 -9.68
C LYS A 16 14.63 16.61 -10.62
N ASN A 17 15.70 17.33 -10.31
CA ASN A 17 16.88 17.37 -11.17
C ASN A 17 17.65 16.06 -11.19
N TYR A 18 17.65 15.35 -10.08
CA TYR A 18 18.44 14.13 -9.91
C TYR A 18 17.59 12.86 -9.87
N GLY A 19 16.30 12.98 -9.57
CA GLY A 19 15.38 11.86 -9.56
C GLY A 19 14.75 11.59 -10.93
N THR A 20 14.31 10.35 -11.13
CA THR A 20 13.63 9.91 -12.35
C THR A 20 12.15 9.68 -12.05
N ILE A 21 11.26 10.27 -12.86
CA ILE A 21 9.82 10.00 -12.78
C ILE A 21 9.52 8.75 -13.57
N LEU A 22 8.94 7.75 -12.93
CA LEU A 22 8.58 6.47 -13.50
C LEU A 22 7.06 6.26 -13.41
N HIS A 23 6.48 5.66 -14.45
CA HIS A 23 5.06 5.35 -14.55
C HIS A 23 4.88 3.84 -14.63
N TYR A 24 3.97 3.31 -13.83
CA TYR A 24 3.68 1.89 -13.76
C TYR A 24 2.19 1.64 -13.90
N GLU A 25 1.84 0.68 -14.72
CA GLU A 25 0.46 0.24 -14.93
C GLU A 25 -0.01 -0.69 -13.80
N LYS A 26 -1.32 -0.77 -13.62
CA LYS A 26 -1.95 -1.71 -12.70
C LYS A 26 -1.43 -3.14 -12.93
N GLY A 27 -1.08 -3.82 -11.85
CA GLY A 27 -0.55 -5.19 -11.84
C GLY A 27 0.98 -5.27 -11.80
N TYR A 28 1.69 -4.15 -12.02
CA TYR A 28 3.15 -4.14 -11.96
C TYR A 28 3.65 -4.41 -10.53
N LEU A 29 4.68 -5.25 -10.41
CA LEU A 29 5.37 -5.51 -9.15
C LEU A 29 6.52 -4.53 -9.02
N LEU A 30 6.36 -3.50 -8.18
CA LEU A 30 7.41 -2.49 -7.90
C LEU A 30 8.56 -3.13 -7.11
N GLN A 31 8.23 -4.00 -6.19
CA GLN A 31 9.19 -4.77 -5.42
C GLN A 31 8.68 -6.21 -5.39
N ASP A 32 9.35 -7.07 -6.10
CA ASP A 32 9.24 -8.51 -5.91
C ASP A 32 10.34 -8.94 -4.97
N CYS A 33 10.09 -9.98 -4.17
CA CYS A 33 10.99 -10.52 -3.16
C CYS A 33 12.43 -10.82 -3.65
N ASN A 34 12.71 -10.66 -4.95
CA ASN A 34 14.00 -10.95 -5.58
C ASN A 34 14.55 -9.82 -6.47
N ARG A 35 13.90 -8.65 -6.53
CA ARG A 35 14.38 -7.52 -7.34
C ARG A 35 14.34 -6.24 -6.53
N PHE A 36 15.51 -5.63 -6.37
CA PHE A 36 15.65 -4.26 -5.87
C PHE A 36 15.78 -3.33 -7.05
N ASP A 37 14.82 -2.44 -7.26
CA ASP A 37 15.12 -1.24 -8.01
C ASP A 37 16.09 -0.41 -7.16
N GLU A 38 17.25 -0.11 -7.72
CA GLU A 38 18.31 0.65 -7.05
C GLU A 38 17.84 2.10 -6.84
N GLY A 39 17.20 2.38 -5.70
CA GLY A 39 16.79 3.74 -5.38
C GLY A 39 15.69 3.85 -4.35
N VAL A 40 15.51 5.07 -3.85
CA VAL A 40 14.40 5.45 -2.96
C VAL A 40 13.21 5.88 -3.80
N CYS A 41 12.09 5.18 -3.65
CA CYS A 41 10.86 5.42 -4.40
C CYS A 41 9.86 6.23 -3.57
N ILE A 42 9.50 7.42 -4.04
CA ILE A 42 8.47 8.27 -3.44
C ILE A 42 7.19 8.16 -4.26
N LEU A 43 6.07 7.80 -3.64
CA LEU A 43 4.76 7.73 -4.27
C LEU A 43 4.24 9.15 -4.59
N ILE A 44 3.99 9.41 -5.87
CA ILE A 44 3.46 10.70 -6.36
C ILE A 44 1.96 10.61 -6.65
N SER A 45 1.53 9.52 -7.30
CA SER A 45 0.12 9.28 -7.60
C SER A 45 -0.15 7.78 -7.73
N GLY A 46 -1.41 7.38 -7.63
CA GLY A 46 -1.81 5.99 -7.77
C GLY A 46 -2.04 5.30 -6.43
N ILE A 47 -2.09 3.97 -6.44
CA ILE A 47 -2.30 3.14 -5.26
C ILE A 47 -1.39 1.91 -5.34
N VAL A 48 -0.65 1.66 -4.27
CA VAL A 48 0.26 0.52 -4.13
C VAL A 48 -0.23 -0.37 -2.97
N LYS A 49 -0.31 -1.67 -3.23
CA LYS A 49 -0.59 -2.70 -2.23
C LYS A 49 0.72 -3.18 -1.62
N MET A 50 0.85 -3.06 -0.30
CA MET A 50 1.95 -3.62 0.47
C MET A 50 1.52 -4.99 1.02
N SER A 51 2.32 -6.01 0.76
CA SER A 51 2.02 -7.40 1.15
C SER A 51 3.24 -8.05 1.77
N VAL A 52 3.03 -9.05 2.59
CA VAL A 52 4.08 -9.95 3.07
C VAL A 52 3.97 -11.29 2.36
N LYS A 53 5.10 -11.83 1.90
CA LYS A 53 5.14 -13.18 1.34
C LYS A 53 5.24 -14.20 2.47
N HIS A 54 4.35 -15.19 2.45
CA HIS A 54 4.37 -16.33 3.37
C HIS A 54 3.94 -17.60 2.60
N ASN A 55 4.83 -18.56 2.51
CA ASN A 55 4.56 -19.85 1.81
C ASN A 55 3.91 -19.64 0.43
N ASP A 56 4.54 -18.89 -0.47
CA ASP A 56 4.07 -18.55 -1.82
C ASP A 56 2.77 -17.73 -1.91
N LYS A 57 2.19 -17.34 -0.79
CA LYS A 57 1.05 -16.40 -0.73
C LYS A 57 1.52 -14.98 -0.42
N LYS A 58 0.80 -14.00 -0.95
CA LYS A 58 1.02 -12.57 -0.67
C LYS A 58 -0.13 -12.05 0.17
N ILE A 59 0.07 -11.96 1.48
CA ILE A 59 -0.94 -11.49 2.44
C ILE A 59 -0.90 -9.97 2.49
N LEU A 60 -2.06 -9.33 2.34
CA LEU A 60 -2.17 -7.87 2.41
C LEU A 60 -1.80 -7.35 3.80
N LEU A 61 -0.89 -6.40 3.85
CA LEU A 61 -0.62 -5.58 5.02
C LEU A 61 -1.48 -4.31 5.01
N TYR A 62 -1.26 -3.44 4.04
CA TYR A 62 -1.98 -2.17 3.87
C TYR A 62 -1.84 -1.66 2.43
N HIS A 63 -2.55 -0.56 2.15
CA HIS A 63 -2.43 0.16 0.90
C HIS A 63 -1.77 1.52 1.13
N LEU A 64 -0.93 1.92 0.18
CA LEU A 64 -0.41 3.28 0.07
C LEU A 64 -1.22 4.00 -1.01
N ASP A 65 -1.74 5.16 -0.68
CA ASP A 65 -2.36 6.08 -1.63
C ASP A 65 -1.65 7.44 -1.58
N CYS A 66 -1.91 8.28 -2.57
CA CYS A 66 -1.30 9.61 -2.68
C CYS A 66 -1.97 10.68 -1.80
N SER A 67 -2.79 10.30 -0.81
CA SER A 67 -3.38 11.26 0.15
C SER A 67 -2.29 11.97 0.96
N LYS A 68 -1.18 11.26 1.18
CA LYS A 68 0.07 11.82 1.71
C LYS A 68 1.24 11.28 0.89
N PRO A 69 2.20 12.15 0.51
CA PRO A 69 3.45 11.69 -0.07
C PRO A 69 4.15 10.75 0.90
N ILE A 70 4.69 9.65 0.38
CA ILE A 70 5.34 8.63 1.20
C ILE A 70 6.44 7.93 0.41
N ILE A 71 7.51 7.55 1.11
CA ILE A 71 8.54 6.66 0.57
C ILE A 71 7.97 5.24 0.58
N ILE A 72 7.93 4.59 -0.59
CA ILE A 72 7.42 3.21 -0.72
C ILE A 72 8.43 2.20 -0.19
N ASN A 73 9.69 2.36 -0.56
CA ASN A 73 10.79 1.48 -0.18
C ASN A 73 12.05 2.29 0.11
N TYR A 74 12.85 1.75 0.98
CA TYR A 74 14.20 2.22 1.25
C TYR A 74 15.11 0.99 1.41
N THR A 75 15.95 0.75 0.43
CA THR A 75 16.67 -0.52 0.27
C THR A 75 18.17 -0.43 0.54
N ASN A 76 18.61 0.40 1.48
CA ASN A 76 20.02 0.61 1.71
C ASN A 76 20.64 -0.31 2.79
N THR A 77 20.11 -1.49 3.00
CA THR A 77 20.68 -2.48 3.92
C THR A 77 21.10 -3.74 3.16
N PRO A 78 22.41 -3.90 2.85
CA PRO A 78 22.90 -5.03 2.06
C PRO A 78 22.66 -6.41 2.66
N ASN A 79 22.19 -6.51 3.90
CA ASN A 79 22.03 -7.77 4.66
C ASN A 79 20.60 -8.03 5.18
N MET A 80 19.63 -7.20 4.85
CA MET A 80 18.23 -7.57 5.13
C MET A 80 17.66 -8.30 3.92
N SER A 81 17.32 -9.56 4.11
CA SER A 81 16.54 -10.30 3.13
C SER A 81 15.19 -9.59 2.95
N SER A 82 15.07 -8.82 1.88
CA SER A 82 13.83 -8.16 1.49
C SER A 82 12.80 -9.11 0.92
N ASP A 83 13.08 -10.40 0.98
CA ASP A 83 12.28 -11.49 0.44
C ASP A 83 10.89 -11.60 1.08
N VAL A 84 10.59 -10.73 2.02
CA VAL A 84 9.36 -10.77 2.81
C VAL A 84 8.32 -9.75 2.35
N ILE A 85 8.72 -8.53 1.95
CA ILE A 85 7.78 -7.47 1.59
C ILE A 85 7.67 -7.33 0.08
N CYS A 86 6.43 -7.33 -0.42
CA CYS A 86 6.11 -7.12 -1.83
C CYS A 86 5.27 -5.87 -2.00
N SER A 87 5.55 -5.07 -3.03
CA SER A 87 4.73 -3.91 -3.40
C SER A 87 4.17 -4.08 -4.81
N THR A 88 2.84 -4.01 -4.94
CA THR A 88 2.12 -4.21 -6.21
C THR A 88 1.27 -3.00 -6.54
N VAL A 89 1.35 -2.52 -7.76
CA VAL A 89 0.50 -1.43 -8.27
C VAL A 89 -0.92 -1.94 -8.47
N ILE A 90 -1.90 -1.36 -7.79
CA ILE A 90 -3.32 -1.71 -7.94
C ILE A 90 -4.14 -0.65 -8.68
N LYS A 91 -3.55 0.52 -8.90
CA LYS A 91 -4.04 1.59 -9.77
C LYS A 91 -2.82 2.27 -10.37
N ASP A 92 -2.90 2.64 -11.65
CA ASP A 92 -1.79 3.29 -12.37
C ASP A 92 -1.09 4.32 -11.49
N THR A 93 0.23 4.16 -11.37
CA THR A 93 1.03 4.78 -10.33
C THR A 93 2.21 5.54 -10.94
N THR A 94 2.45 6.72 -10.42
CA THR A 94 3.65 7.50 -10.71
C THR A 94 4.51 7.55 -9.46
N ILE A 95 5.78 7.27 -9.59
CA ILE A 95 6.77 7.39 -8.54
C ILE A 95 7.92 8.31 -8.96
N LEU A 96 8.57 8.92 -7.98
CA LEU A 96 9.87 9.55 -8.14
C LEU A 96 10.91 8.61 -7.56
N ASN A 97 11.81 8.12 -8.41
CA ASN A 97 12.93 7.27 -8.00
C ASN A 97 14.20 8.13 -7.86
N ILE A 98 14.88 8.02 -6.73
CA ILE A 98 16.09 8.77 -6.39
C ILE A 98 17.19 7.77 -6.08
N PRO A 99 18.40 7.89 -6.70
CA PRO A 99 19.52 7.02 -6.37
C PRO A 99 19.82 7.00 -4.87
N ASN A 100 20.09 5.83 -4.31
CA ASN A 100 20.29 5.64 -2.86
C ASN A 100 21.38 6.54 -2.29
N ASP A 101 22.55 6.59 -2.92
CA ASP A 101 23.69 7.36 -2.42
C ASP A 101 23.37 8.85 -2.37
N LEU A 102 22.70 9.36 -3.42
CA LEU A 102 22.26 10.74 -3.45
C LEU A 102 21.22 11.04 -2.37
N PHE A 103 20.25 10.14 -2.18
CA PHE A 103 19.23 10.33 -1.14
C PHE A 103 19.86 10.39 0.25
N LEU A 104 20.85 9.55 0.53
CA LEU A 104 21.60 9.58 1.78
C LEU A 104 22.37 10.89 1.97
N GLU A 105 23.07 11.36 0.93
CA GLU A 105 23.77 12.64 0.97
C GLU A 105 22.79 13.79 1.26
N LEU A 106 21.65 13.83 0.55
CA LEU A 106 20.64 14.86 0.74
C LEU A 106 20.01 14.81 2.13
N THR A 107 19.74 13.62 2.71
CA THR A 107 19.22 13.51 4.08
C THR A 107 20.22 13.93 5.14
N SER A 108 21.51 13.88 4.85
CA SER A 108 22.57 14.40 5.73
C SER A 108 22.61 15.92 5.73
N THR A 109 22.25 16.54 4.60
CA THR A 109 22.31 17.99 4.40
C THR A 109 21.00 18.68 4.73
N TYR A 110 19.87 18.09 4.31
CA TYR A 110 18.53 18.69 4.45
C TYR A 110 17.71 17.97 5.53
N ILE A 111 17.55 18.65 6.66
CA ILE A 111 16.82 18.14 7.83
C ILE A 111 15.37 17.74 7.48
N GLU A 112 14.70 18.54 6.66
CA GLU A 112 13.32 18.30 6.24
C GLU A 112 13.17 17.00 5.41
N LEU A 113 14.15 16.64 4.60
CA LEU A 113 14.15 15.38 3.86
C LEU A 113 14.36 14.18 4.79
N ARG A 114 15.22 14.32 5.80
CA ARG A 114 15.40 13.33 6.86
C ARG A 114 14.12 13.16 7.68
N ASP A 115 13.45 14.23 8.04
CA ASP A 115 12.19 14.20 8.79
C ASP A 115 11.07 13.56 7.97
N PHE A 116 11.03 13.83 6.66
CA PHE A 116 10.12 13.16 5.73
C PHE A 116 10.39 11.64 5.66
N MET A 117 11.65 11.23 5.62
CA MET A 117 12.03 9.81 5.67
C MET A 117 11.57 9.16 6.97
N ILE A 118 11.85 9.78 8.12
CA ILE A 118 11.44 9.26 9.44
C ILE A 118 9.91 9.15 9.53
N THR A 119 9.18 10.17 9.08
CA THR A 119 7.72 10.18 9.05
C THR A 119 7.16 9.06 8.17
N SER A 120 7.80 8.79 7.03
CA SER A 120 7.44 7.66 6.17
C SER A 120 7.62 6.32 6.88
N PHE A 121 8.73 6.10 7.59
CA PHE A 121 8.94 4.89 8.38
C PHE A 121 7.94 4.74 9.52
N GLN A 122 7.65 5.82 10.24
CA GLN A 122 6.63 5.80 11.29
C GLN A 122 5.26 5.38 10.73
N PHE A 123 4.90 5.88 9.54
CA PHE A 123 3.67 5.49 8.87
C PHE A 123 3.62 3.98 8.56
N HIS A 124 4.68 3.42 7.97
CA HIS A 124 4.77 1.98 7.70
C HIS A 124 4.69 1.15 8.98
N TYR A 125 5.44 1.54 10.01
CA TYR A 125 5.44 0.87 11.31
C TYR A 125 4.04 0.85 11.93
N MET A 126 3.36 1.99 11.97
CA MET A 126 2.00 2.07 12.52
C MET A 126 0.98 1.24 11.75
N ASN A 127 1.10 1.16 10.41
CA ASN A 127 0.22 0.29 9.61
C ASN A 127 0.42 -1.20 9.94
N ILE A 128 1.67 -1.62 10.17
CA ILE A 128 1.98 -3.01 10.57
C ILE A 128 1.38 -3.30 11.96
N ILE A 129 1.55 -2.40 12.94
CA ILE A 129 0.97 -2.55 14.27
C ILE A 129 -0.55 -2.65 14.20
N ASN A 130 -1.21 -1.72 13.47
CA ASN A 130 -2.65 -1.73 13.31
C ASN A 130 -3.13 -3.04 12.68
N LYS A 131 -2.42 -3.54 11.66
CA LYS A 131 -2.75 -4.82 11.02
C LYS A 131 -2.62 -6.00 11.97
N THR A 132 -1.60 -6.01 12.81
CA THR A 132 -1.42 -7.06 13.84
C THR A 132 -2.57 -7.03 14.85
N GLN A 133 -3.00 -5.84 15.29
CA GLN A 133 -4.12 -5.68 16.21
C GLN A 133 -5.45 -6.12 15.55
N GLU A 134 -5.69 -5.76 14.29
CA GLU A 134 -6.87 -6.22 13.54
C GLU A 134 -6.97 -7.75 13.54
N ILE A 135 -5.87 -8.42 13.15
CA ILE A 135 -5.83 -9.89 13.05
C ILE A 135 -6.05 -10.55 14.43
N SER A 136 -5.54 -9.95 15.50
CA SER A 136 -5.62 -10.53 16.86
C SER A 136 -6.98 -10.36 17.51
N ASN A 137 -7.72 -9.31 17.18
CA ASN A 137 -8.90 -8.89 17.94
C ASN A 137 -10.21 -8.94 17.15
N GLN A 138 -10.18 -9.16 15.84
CA GLN A 138 -11.38 -9.08 14.99
C GLN A 138 -11.85 -10.45 14.52
N THR A 139 -13.14 -10.60 14.42
CA THR A 139 -13.79 -11.72 13.74
C THR A 139 -13.60 -11.63 12.22
N LEU A 140 -13.84 -12.71 11.49
CA LEU A 140 -13.76 -12.71 10.02
C LEU A 140 -14.71 -11.67 9.40
N GLU A 141 -15.93 -11.53 9.94
CA GLU A 141 -16.92 -10.56 9.47
C GLU A 141 -16.44 -9.12 9.66
N GLU A 142 -15.83 -8.80 10.79
CA GLU A 142 -15.26 -7.47 11.06
C GLU A 142 -14.08 -7.18 10.15
N LEU A 143 -13.17 -8.16 9.92
CA LEU A 143 -12.08 -8.04 8.97
C LEU A 143 -12.57 -7.81 7.55
N LEU A 144 -13.61 -8.55 7.11
CA LEU A 144 -14.22 -8.40 5.80
C LEU A 144 -14.85 -7.01 5.64
N LEU A 145 -15.58 -6.55 6.65
CA LEU A 145 -16.22 -5.23 6.61
C LEU A 145 -15.16 -4.11 6.56
N SER A 146 -14.11 -4.21 7.37
CA SER A 146 -12.96 -3.28 7.36
C SER A 146 -12.27 -3.25 5.99
N TYR A 147 -12.05 -4.43 5.40
CA TYR A 147 -11.46 -4.57 4.07
C TYR A 147 -12.33 -3.89 3.00
N ILE A 148 -13.65 -4.16 2.99
CA ILE A 148 -14.60 -3.56 2.04
C ILE A 148 -14.64 -2.03 2.20
N LYS A 149 -14.71 -1.52 3.44
CA LYS A 149 -14.65 -0.08 3.73
C LYS A 149 -13.36 0.57 3.21
N THR A 150 -12.23 -0.10 3.40
CA THR A 150 -10.94 0.38 2.90
C THR A 150 -10.92 0.45 1.38
N LYS A 151 -11.39 -0.59 0.68
CA LYS A 151 -11.49 -0.59 -0.79
C LYS A 151 -12.46 0.47 -1.29
N SER A 152 -13.62 0.66 -0.63
CA SER A 152 -14.59 1.71 -0.94
C SER A 152 -13.95 3.11 -0.91
N ARG A 153 -13.21 3.41 0.15
CA ARG A 153 -12.47 4.68 0.30
C ARG A 153 -11.40 4.85 -0.79
N LEU A 154 -10.61 3.81 -1.06
CA LEU A 154 -9.53 3.85 -2.05
C LEU A 154 -10.06 4.08 -3.48
N TYR A 155 -11.16 3.42 -3.82
CA TYR A 155 -11.78 3.55 -5.14
C TYR A 155 -12.80 4.70 -5.23
N LYS A 156 -13.08 5.36 -4.10
CA LYS A 156 -14.09 6.43 -4.02
C LYS A 156 -15.46 5.99 -4.57
N SER A 157 -15.85 4.76 -4.22
CA SER A 157 -17.09 4.12 -4.67
C SER A 157 -17.64 3.20 -3.60
N THR A 158 -18.93 3.25 -3.37
CA THR A 158 -19.63 2.26 -2.51
C THR A 158 -19.78 0.91 -3.21
N GLU A 159 -19.80 0.88 -4.55
CA GLU A 159 -19.81 -0.36 -5.33
C GLU A 159 -18.40 -0.78 -5.72
N ILE A 160 -17.96 -1.92 -5.21
CA ILE A 160 -16.59 -2.41 -5.31
C ILE A 160 -16.58 -3.68 -6.16
N LYS A 161 -15.85 -3.65 -7.28
CA LYS A 161 -15.67 -4.79 -8.18
C LYS A 161 -14.38 -5.53 -7.81
N ILE A 162 -14.50 -6.50 -6.91
CA ILE A 162 -13.38 -7.31 -6.42
C ILE A 162 -13.73 -8.79 -6.55
N PRO A 163 -12.89 -9.60 -7.20
CA PRO A 163 -13.06 -11.06 -7.23
C PRO A 163 -12.95 -11.67 -5.83
N LEU A 164 -13.75 -12.71 -5.56
CA LEU A 164 -13.68 -13.46 -4.30
C LEU A 164 -12.27 -14.03 -4.04
N LEU A 165 -11.56 -14.40 -5.12
CA LEU A 165 -10.18 -14.86 -5.05
C LEU A 165 -9.27 -13.79 -4.45
N GLU A 166 -9.36 -12.54 -4.92
CA GLU A 166 -8.54 -11.43 -4.40
C GLU A 166 -8.78 -11.21 -2.91
N ILE A 167 -10.04 -11.25 -2.46
CA ILE A 167 -10.38 -11.11 -1.02
C ILE A 167 -9.77 -12.28 -0.23
N SER A 168 -9.89 -13.50 -0.75
CA SER A 168 -9.36 -14.72 -0.15
C SER A 168 -7.83 -14.67 0.02
N GLU A 169 -7.12 -14.21 -1.01
CA GLU A 169 -5.68 -14.04 -0.99
C GLU A 169 -5.25 -12.90 -0.06
N ASP A 170 -5.86 -11.73 -0.18
CA ASP A 170 -5.53 -10.54 0.61
C ASP A 170 -5.72 -10.79 2.12
N LEU A 171 -6.77 -11.50 2.52
CA LEU A 171 -7.09 -11.79 3.92
C LEU A 171 -6.54 -13.14 4.42
N ASN A 172 -5.98 -13.97 3.53
CA ASN A 172 -5.47 -15.31 3.82
C ASN A 172 -6.51 -16.27 4.44
N PHE A 173 -7.75 -16.23 3.95
CA PHE A 173 -8.80 -17.16 4.30
C PHE A 173 -9.23 -18.00 3.10
N SER A 174 -9.90 -19.14 3.33
CA SER A 174 -10.46 -19.93 2.23
C SER A 174 -11.61 -19.19 1.55
N ARG A 175 -11.83 -19.46 0.25
CA ARG A 175 -12.95 -18.86 -0.50
C ARG A 175 -14.30 -19.16 0.12
N GLU A 176 -14.45 -20.37 0.69
CA GLU A 176 -15.66 -20.79 1.39
C GLU A 176 -15.89 -19.96 2.66
N ALA A 177 -14.83 -19.71 3.44
CA ALA A 177 -14.92 -18.87 4.63
C ALA A 177 -15.31 -17.43 4.26
N ILE A 178 -14.65 -16.85 3.25
CA ILE A 178 -14.97 -15.50 2.73
C ILE A 178 -16.43 -15.46 2.24
N SER A 179 -16.87 -16.47 1.47
CA SER A 179 -18.26 -16.51 0.96
C SER A 179 -19.28 -16.57 2.08
N ARG A 180 -19.03 -17.34 3.16
CA ARG A 180 -19.89 -17.39 4.35
C ARG A 180 -19.89 -16.06 5.10
N GLY A 181 -18.73 -15.45 5.33
CA GLY A 181 -18.64 -14.16 6.01
C GLY A 181 -19.35 -13.04 5.23
N LEU A 182 -19.21 -13.01 3.90
CA LEU A 182 -19.97 -12.07 3.06
C LEU A 182 -21.48 -12.29 3.12
N LYS A 183 -21.94 -13.56 3.21
CA LYS A 183 -23.37 -13.86 3.39
C LYS A 183 -23.87 -13.36 4.74
N ASN A 184 -23.08 -13.51 5.80
CA ASN A 184 -23.44 -12.99 7.13
C ASN A 184 -23.51 -11.46 7.13
N LEU A 185 -22.56 -10.77 6.49
CA LEU A 185 -22.59 -9.31 6.34
C LEU A 185 -23.82 -8.83 5.55
N GLU A 186 -24.24 -9.57 4.52
CA GLU A 186 -25.45 -9.29 3.74
C GLU A 186 -26.72 -9.50 4.58
N ASN A 187 -26.80 -10.59 5.34
CA ASN A 187 -27.91 -10.85 6.26
C ASN A 187 -28.04 -9.78 7.37
N ASN A 188 -26.90 -9.18 7.77
CA ASN A 188 -26.83 -8.11 8.76
C ASN A 188 -26.97 -6.70 8.12
N GLU A 189 -27.40 -6.63 6.86
CA GLU A 189 -27.64 -5.38 6.13
C GLU A 189 -26.43 -4.42 6.09
N LYS A 190 -25.21 -4.97 6.09
CA LYS A 190 -23.97 -4.17 5.96
C LYS A 190 -23.52 -4.01 4.52
N ILE A 191 -23.88 -4.98 3.67
CA ILE A 191 -23.51 -5.00 2.26
C ILE A 191 -24.66 -5.59 1.41
N ILE A 192 -24.61 -5.33 0.09
CA ILE A 192 -25.38 -6.07 -0.91
C ILE A 192 -24.40 -6.79 -1.83
N ARG A 193 -24.61 -8.09 -2.05
CA ARG A 193 -23.81 -8.88 -2.97
C ARG A 193 -24.46 -8.89 -4.35
N LYS A 194 -23.68 -8.56 -5.38
CA LYS A 194 -24.03 -8.75 -6.79
C LYS A 194 -23.13 -9.81 -7.42
N THR A 195 -23.44 -10.23 -8.62
CA THR A 195 -22.67 -11.28 -9.34
C THR A 195 -21.17 -10.95 -9.46
N ARG A 196 -20.80 -9.68 -9.57
CA ARG A 196 -19.40 -9.25 -9.79
C ARG A 196 -18.99 -8.06 -8.95
N SER A 197 -19.82 -7.65 -7.99
CA SER A 197 -19.52 -6.50 -7.12
C SER A 197 -20.17 -6.67 -5.75
N ILE A 198 -19.64 -5.91 -4.80
CA ILE A 198 -20.15 -5.77 -3.45
C ILE A 198 -20.49 -4.29 -3.25
N ILE A 199 -21.69 -4.00 -2.78
CA ILE A 199 -22.09 -2.64 -2.42
C ILE A 199 -22.01 -2.51 -0.90
N LEU A 200 -21.23 -1.54 -0.43
CA LEU A 200 -21.22 -1.16 0.98
C LEU A 200 -22.46 -0.32 1.29
N LEU A 201 -23.20 -0.69 2.33
CA LEU A 201 -24.32 0.08 2.86
C LEU A 201 -23.80 0.99 3.98
N ASP A 202 -24.04 2.30 3.84
CA ASP A 202 -23.79 3.27 4.90
C ASP A 202 -24.89 3.12 5.96
N ASN A 203 -24.54 2.57 7.10
CA ASN A 203 -25.33 2.57 8.32
C ASN A 203 -24.55 3.25 9.43
#